data_b51461a03c13a524a855e076716f73a1
#
_entry.id   b51461a03c13a524a855e076716f73a1
#
_cell.length_a   1.000
_cell.length_b   1.000
_cell.length_c   1.000
_cell.angle_alpha   90.00
_cell.angle_beta   90.00
_cell.angle_gamma   90.00
#
_symmetry.space_group_name_H-M   'P 1'
#
loop_
_entity.id
_entity.type
_entity.pdbx_description
1 polymer ?
#
loop_
_entity_poly.entity_id
_entity_poly.type
_entity_poly.pdbx_seq_one_letter_code
_entity_poly.pdbx_strand_id
1 'polypeptide(L)'
;KDVLLFVDNVFRFLQAGAEISTLLGRVPSETGYQPTLASEASEFHERIRSSQEGGGSITSLEAVYVPADDLTDPAVVALYSFLESIMVLSRERIQLGLYPAVDPLLSSSSSLDPDVVGEHHYAVSQEIMRILQKYEELRRIVAVIGIDELSQADRTLYGRARKLQNFLTQPFFVAE
;
A
#
# COMPACT_ATOMS: atom_id res chain seq x y z
N LYS A 1 6.72 22.34 -17.46
CA LYS A 1 5.69 21.40 -17.96
C LYS A 1 5.49 20.35 -16.90
N ASP A 2 4.23 19.96 -16.67
CA ASP A 2 3.87 18.88 -15.77
C ASP A 2 3.90 17.55 -16.53
N VAL A 3 4.40 16.51 -15.88
CA VAL A 3 4.56 15.17 -16.44
C VAL A 3 3.94 14.15 -15.51
N LEU A 4 3.16 13.24 -16.05
CA LEU A 4 2.70 12.05 -15.36
C LEU A 4 3.48 10.85 -15.88
N LEU A 5 4.25 10.22 -15.00
CA LEU A 5 5.11 9.08 -15.30
C LEU A 5 4.45 7.78 -14.80
N PHE A 6 4.30 6.81 -15.69
CA PHE A 6 3.85 5.47 -15.34
C PHE A 6 5.02 4.49 -15.43
N VAL A 7 5.25 3.72 -14.38
CA VAL A 7 6.30 2.71 -14.32
C VAL A 7 5.70 1.35 -13.96
N ASP A 8 5.77 0.41 -14.90
CA ASP A 8 5.36 -0.98 -14.69
C ASP A 8 6.52 -1.92 -15.06
N ASN A 9 7.23 -2.44 -14.09
CA ASN A 9 7.18 -2.07 -12.68
C ASN A 9 8.59 -1.71 -12.18
N VAL A 10 8.68 -0.87 -11.17
CA VAL A 10 9.95 -0.36 -10.64
C VAL A 10 10.79 -1.45 -9.95
N PHE A 11 10.17 -2.49 -9.39
CA PHE A 11 10.88 -3.62 -8.80
C PHE A 11 11.80 -4.32 -9.83
N ARG A 12 11.37 -4.43 -11.09
CA ARG A 12 12.18 -5.00 -12.18
C ARG A 12 13.45 -4.19 -12.48
N PHE A 13 13.38 -2.88 -12.28
CA PHE A 13 14.57 -2.02 -12.38
C PHE A 13 15.63 -2.42 -11.35
N LEU A 14 15.24 -2.64 -10.09
CA LEU A 14 16.16 -3.08 -9.04
C LEU A 14 16.68 -4.51 -9.29
N GLN A 15 15.86 -5.41 -9.84
CA GLN A 15 16.31 -6.74 -10.24
C GLN A 15 17.39 -6.67 -11.33
N ALA A 16 17.22 -5.82 -12.32
CA ALA A 16 18.26 -5.61 -13.35
C ALA A 16 19.57 -5.11 -12.73
N GLY A 17 19.51 -4.21 -11.75
CA GLY A 17 20.67 -3.79 -10.96
C GLY A 17 21.35 -4.96 -10.25
N ALA A 18 20.59 -5.90 -9.67
CA ALA A 18 21.15 -7.09 -9.04
C ALA A 18 21.87 -8.01 -10.05
N GLU A 19 21.30 -8.20 -11.23
CA GLU A 19 21.92 -8.98 -12.32
C GLU A 19 23.26 -8.35 -12.76
N ILE A 20 23.29 -7.04 -12.99
CA ILE A 20 24.51 -6.31 -13.36
C ILE A 20 25.55 -6.40 -12.24
N SER A 21 25.15 -6.24 -10.99
CA SER A 21 26.04 -6.36 -9.83
C SER A 21 26.69 -7.74 -9.75
N THR A 22 25.95 -8.78 -10.04
CA THR A 22 26.45 -10.17 -10.10
C THR A 22 27.42 -10.36 -11.25
N LEU A 23 27.15 -9.82 -12.44
CA LEU A 23 28.06 -9.87 -13.59
C LEU A 23 29.38 -9.13 -13.31
N LEU A 24 29.33 -8.07 -12.50
CA LEU A 24 30.53 -7.33 -12.06
C LEU A 24 31.28 -8.02 -10.91
N GLY A 25 30.85 -9.20 -10.47
CA GLY A 25 31.48 -9.97 -9.40
C GLY A 25 31.35 -9.33 -8.01
N ARG A 26 30.38 -8.46 -7.80
CA ARG A 26 30.13 -7.86 -6.47
C ARG A 26 29.48 -8.87 -5.55
N VAL A 27 29.90 -8.89 -4.29
CA VAL A 27 29.34 -9.77 -3.28
C VAL A 27 27.93 -9.27 -2.90
N PRO A 28 26.89 -10.09 -3.03
CA PRO A 28 25.55 -9.72 -2.63
C PRO A 28 25.44 -9.55 -1.10
N SER A 29 24.42 -8.83 -0.66
CA SER A 29 24.03 -8.77 0.76
C SER A 29 23.54 -10.13 1.26
N GLU A 30 23.37 -10.27 2.58
CA GLU A 30 22.80 -11.50 3.20
C GLU A 30 21.42 -11.86 2.63
N THR A 31 20.66 -10.88 2.16
CA THR A 31 19.35 -11.07 1.55
C THR A 31 19.38 -11.35 0.05
N GLY A 32 20.58 -11.44 -0.55
CA GLY A 32 20.79 -11.76 -1.95
C GLY A 32 20.71 -10.55 -2.91
N TYR A 33 20.43 -9.36 -2.40
CA TYR A 33 20.41 -8.13 -3.20
C TYR A 33 21.79 -7.47 -3.33
N GLN A 34 21.94 -6.61 -4.34
CA GLN A 34 23.16 -5.82 -4.54
C GLN A 34 23.41 -4.84 -3.38
N PRO A 35 24.67 -4.57 -3.03
CA PRO A 35 25.01 -3.59 -2.00
C PRO A 35 24.52 -2.17 -2.28
N THR A 36 24.32 -1.86 -3.56
CA THR A 36 23.90 -0.56 -4.08
C THR A 36 22.39 -0.37 -4.20
N LEU A 37 21.58 -1.34 -3.67
CA LEU A 37 20.13 -1.37 -3.79
C LEU A 37 19.45 -0.04 -3.41
N ALA A 38 19.75 0.47 -2.22
CA ALA A 38 19.16 1.72 -1.74
C ALA A 38 19.61 2.94 -2.55
N SER A 39 20.88 2.96 -2.98
CA SER A 39 21.43 4.05 -3.80
C SER A 39 20.80 4.08 -5.19
N GLU A 40 20.57 2.92 -5.81
CA GLU A 40 19.91 2.81 -7.10
C GLU A 40 18.45 3.24 -7.03
N ALA A 41 17.72 2.83 -5.98
CA ALA A 41 16.37 3.28 -5.73
C ALA A 41 16.30 4.81 -5.53
N SER A 42 17.21 5.38 -4.73
CA SER A 42 17.31 6.82 -4.50
C SER A 42 17.59 7.57 -5.79
N GLU A 43 18.58 7.14 -6.56
CA GLU A 43 18.98 7.80 -7.81
C GLU A 43 17.85 7.86 -8.85
N PHE A 44 17.01 6.83 -8.89
CA PHE A 44 15.81 6.83 -9.73
C PHE A 44 14.77 7.84 -9.22
N HIS A 45 14.43 7.81 -7.94
CA HIS A 45 13.36 8.63 -7.38
C HIS A 45 13.73 10.11 -7.22
N GLU A 46 15.01 10.44 -7.02
CA GLU A 46 15.46 11.84 -6.95
C GLU A 46 15.18 12.65 -8.23
N ARG A 47 14.93 11.97 -9.34
CA ARG A 47 14.54 12.60 -10.62
C ARG A 47 13.04 12.93 -10.68
N ILE A 48 12.24 12.31 -9.82
CA ILE A 48 10.78 12.49 -9.73
C ILE A 48 10.53 13.61 -8.73
N ARG A 49 10.53 14.86 -9.21
CA ARG A 49 10.39 16.03 -8.34
C ARG A 49 9.70 17.19 -9.03
N SER A 50 9.20 18.12 -8.23
CA SER A 50 8.76 19.43 -8.69
C SER A 50 9.92 20.41 -8.76
N SER A 51 9.99 21.21 -9.83
CA SER A 51 11.04 22.23 -10.01
C SER A 51 10.49 23.60 -9.62
N GLN A 52 11.17 24.29 -8.70
CA GLN A 52 10.84 25.67 -8.34
C GLN A 52 11.33 26.69 -9.38
N GLU A 53 12.46 26.43 -10.06
CA GLU A 53 13.10 27.38 -10.96
C GLU A 53 12.61 27.35 -12.41
N GLY A 54 11.93 26.30 -12.85
CA GLY A 54 11.50 26.15 -14.25
C GLY A 54 10.00 26.00 -14.44
N GLY A 55 9.22 25.95 -13.37
CA GLY A 55 7.79 25.66 -13.40
C GLY A 55 7.50 24.31 -14.06
N GLY A 56 7.28 23.30 -13.28
CA GLY A 56 6.90 21.95 -13.73
C GLY A 56 7.06 20.93 -12.63
N SER A 57 6.27 19.86 -12.74
CA SER A 57 6.24 18.76 -11.77
C SER A 57 6.31 17.42 -12.49
N ILE A 58 6.87 16.43 -11.82
CA ILE A 58 6.77 15.03 -12.23
C ILE A 58 6.04 14.29 -11.13
N THR A 59 4.88 13.72 -11.48
CA THR A 59 4.13 12.81 -10.62
C THR A 59 4.27 11.41 -11.17
N SER A 60 4.63 10.44 -10.34
CA SER A 60 4.75 9.03 -10.76
C SER A 60 3.59 8.19 -10.23
N LEU A 61 3.21 7.20 -11.03
CA LEU A 61 2.39 6.06 -10.65
C LEU A 61 3.20 4.80 -10.92
N GLU A 62 3.61 4.14 -9.84
CA GLU A 62 4.57 3.05 -9.91
C GLU A 62 3.93 1.74 -9.45
N ALA A 63 3.95 0.73 -10.32
CA ALA A 63 3.65 -0.61 -9.91
C ALA A 63 4.88 -1.22 -9.21
N VAL A 64 4.68 -1.80 -8.04
CA VAL A 64 5.72 -2.50 -7.28
C VAL A 64 5.31 -3.96 -7.14
N TYR A 65 6.11 -4.86 -7.72
CA TYR A 65 5.93 -6.29 -7.47
C TYR A 65 6.46 -6.65 -6.08
N VAL A 66 5.66 -7.38 -5.31
CA VAL A 66 6.02 -7.84 -3.97
C VAL A 66 6.22 -9.35 -4.00
N PRO A 67 7.48 -9.84 -3.92
CA PRO A 67 7.77 -11.27 -3.94
C PRO A 67 7.09 -11.99 -2.78
N ALA A 68 6.41 -13.08 -3.06
CA ALA A 68 5.71 -13.90 -2.05
C ALA A 68 4.76 -13.13 -1.11
N ASP A 69 4.26 -11.97 -1.54
CA ASP A 69 3.46 -11.05 -0.74
C ASP A 69 4.19 -10.53 0.53
N ASP A 70 5.53 -10.58 0.53
CA ASP A 70 6.36 -10.13 1.64
C ASP A 70 6.70 -8.63 1.53
N LEU A 71 5.95 -7.81 2.25
CA LEU A 71 6.17 -6.37 2.33
C LEU A 71 7.46 -5.99 3.07
N THR A 72 8.14 -6.95 3.71
CA THR A 72 9.42 -6.74 4.40
C THR A 72 10.63 -7.04 3.52
N ASP A 73 10.40 -7.45 2.26
CA ASP A 73 11.47 -7.64 1.28
C ASP A 73 12.30 -6.36 1.15
N PRO A 74 13.65 -6.44 1.20
CA PRO A 74 14.53 -5.27 1.19
C PRO A 74 14.35 -4.33 0.01
N ALA A 75 14.04 -4.87 -1.18
CA ALA A 75 13.80 -4.03 -2.36
C ALA A 75 12.45 -3.30 -2.26
N VAL A 76 11.42 -3.97 -1.71
CA VAL A 76 10.12 -3.36 -1.46
C VAL A 76 10.23 -2.25 -0.41
N VAL A 77 10.93 -2.51 0.69
CA VAL A 77 11.18 -1.52 1.75
C VAL A 77 11.96 -0.32 1.22
N ALA A 78 12.98 -0.55 0.40
CA ALA A 78 13.77 0.53 -0.22
C ALA A 78 12.89 1.42 -1.10
N LEU A 79 12.00 0.84 -1.93
CA LEU A 79 11.07 1.59 -2.78
C LEU A 79 10.04 2.37 -1.96
N TYR A 80 9.46 1.74 -0.94
CA TYR A 80 8.42 2.36 -0.10
C TYR A 80 8.89 3.62 0.61
N SER A 81 10.19 3.74 0.90
CA SER A 81 10.75 4.93 1.56
C SER A 81 10.68 6.20 0.70
N PHE A 82 10.47 6.07 -0.61
CA PHE A 82 10.38 7.18 -1.56
C PHE A 82 8.94 7.51 -1.99
N LEU A 83 7.97 6.65 -1.63
CA LEU A 83 6.58 6.80 -2.07
C LEU A 83 5.77 7.56 -1.03
N GLU A 84 5.07 8.60 -1.46
CA GLU A 84 4.18 9.40 -0.60
C GLU A 84 2.85 8.70 -0.31
N SER A 85 2.40 7.87 -1.25
CA SER A 85 1.14 7.14 -1.13
C SER A 85 1.32 5.71 -1.62
N ILE A 86 0.84 4.75 -0.84
CA ILE A 86 1.00 3.33 -1.12
C ILE A 86 -0.38 2.66 -1.07
N MET A 87 -0.76 2.01 -2.16
CA MET A 87 -1.98 1.22 -2.26
C MET A 87 -1.61 -0.26 -2.35
N VAL A 88 -1.88 -1.01 -1.30
CA VAL A 88 -1.55 -2.43 -1.23
C VAL A 88 -2.73 -3.27 -1.72
N LEU A 89 -2.48 -4.10 -2.74
CA LEU A 89 -3.43 -5.11 -3.21
C LEU A 89 -3.18 -6.42 -2.47
N SER A 90 -4.25 -7.06 -1.99
CA SER A 90 -4.17 -8.25 -1.15
C SER A 90 -4.89 -9.44 -1.79
N ARG A 91 -4.20 -10.59 -1.86
CA ARG A 91 -4.82 -11.85 -2.31
C ARG A 91 -5.88 -12.35 -1.34
N GLU A 92 -5.71 -12.10 -0.05
CA GLU A 92 -6.71 -12.45 0.96
C GLU A 92 -8.04 -11.74 0.68
N ARG A 93 -8.02 -10.46 0.27
CA ARG A 93 -9.22 -9.71 -0.11
C ARG A 93 -9.91 -10.34 -1.32
N ILE A 94 -9.14 -10.81 -2.31
CA ILE A 94 -9.70 -11.53 -3.47
C ILE A 94 -10.39 -12.83 -3.03
N GLN A 95 -9.76 -13.60 -2.14
CA GLN A 95 -10.34 -14.84 -1.63
C GLN A 95 -11.65 -14.63 -0.87
N LEU A 96 -11.81 -13.46 -0.27
CA LEU A 96 -13.05 -13.03 0.39
C LEU A 96 -14.08 -12.46 -0.59
N GLY A 97 -13.78 -12.40 -1.90
CA GLY A 97 -14.66 -11.84 -2.92
C GLY A 97 -14.77 -10.31 -2.89
N LEU A 98 -13.80 -9.62 -2.29
CA LEU A 98 -13.79 -8.18 -2.13
C LEU A 98 -13.05 -7.50 -3.28
N TYR A 99 -13.73 -6.62 -4.00
CA TYR A 99 -13.17 -5.84 -5.10
C TYR A 99 -13.57 -4.36 -4.99
N PRO A 100 -12.65 -3.42 -5.24
CA PRO A 100 -11.22 -3.63 -5.50
C PRO A 100 -10.51 -4.31 -4.32
N ALA A 101 -9.51 -5.14 -4.61
CA ALA A 101 -8.83 -5.97 -3.62
C ALA A 101 -7.77 -5.19 -2.80
N VAL A 102 -8.07 -3.94 -2.48
CA VAL A 102 -7.20 -3.05 -1.71
C VAL A 102 -7.28 -3.41 -0.23
N ASP A 103 -6.13 -3.51 0.42
CA ASP A 103 -6.06 -3.61 1.87
C ASP A 103 -5.90 -2.22 2.50
N PRO A 104 -6.95 -1.67 3.11
CA PRO A 104 -6.89 -0.33 3.69
C PRO A 104 -5.97 -0.24 4.92
N LEU A 105 -5.75 -1.36 5.63
CA LEU A 105 -4.90 -1.38 6.82
C LEU A 105 -3.40 -1.40 6.51
N LEU A 106 -3.03 -1.85 5.30
CA LEU A 106 -1.66 -1.87 4.81
C LEU A 106 -1.36 -0.71 3.87
N SER A 107 -2.39 0.00 3.40
CA SER A 107 -2.26 1.16 2.52
C SER A 107 -2.07 2.44 3.34
N SER A 108 -1.35 3.40 2.79
CA SER A 108 -1.09 4.68 3.44
C SER A 108 -0.97 5.82 2.43
N SER A 109 -1.20 7.05 2.91
CA SER A 109 -0.98 8.25 2.12
C SER A 109 -0.55 9.40 3.01
N SER A 110 0.51 10.10 2.65
CA SER A 110 0.95 11.34 3.32
C SER A 110 -0.05 12.48 3.13
N SER A 111 -0.85 12.42 2.05
CA SER A 111 -1.91 13.39 1.81
C SER A 111 -3.13 13.22 2.73
N LEU A 112 -3.19 12.15 3.53
CA LEU A 112 -4.23 11.98 4.56
C LEU A 112 -3.85 12.78 5.81
N ASP A 113 -3.85 14.08 5.67
CA ASP A 113 -3.53 15.08 6.68
C ASP A 113 -4.69 16.08 6.80
N PRO A 114 -5.06 16.55 8.01
CA PRO A 114 -6.13 17.51 8.20
C PRO A 114 -5.97 18.79 7.38
N ASP A 115 -4.75 19.26 7.19
CA ASP A 115 -4.47 20.47 6.42
C ASP A 115 -4.69 20.29 4.90
N VAL A 116 -4.67 19.04 4.42
CA VAL A 116 -4.87 18.71 2.99
C VAL A 116 -6.31 18.31 2.72
N VAL A 117 -6.85 17.35 3.49
CA VAL A 117 -8.18 16.78 3.23
C VAL A 117 -9.29 17.40 4.08
N GLY A 118 -8.93 18.22 5.07
CA GLY A 118 -9.83 18.80 6.05
C GLY A 118 -10.11 17.87 7.23
N GLU A 119 -10.38 18.48 8.40
CA GLU A 119 -10.54 17.74 9.67
C GLU A 119 -11.65 16.67 9.62
N HIS A 120 -12.78 16.99 8.95
CA HIS A 120 -13.90 16.05 8.88
C HIS A 120 -13.53 14.76 8.12
N HIS A 121 -12.92 14.90 6.95
CA HIS A 121 -12.46 13.76 6.16
C HIS A 121 -11.43 12.93 6.94
N TYR A 122 -10.46 13.62 7.54
CA TYR A 122 -9.43 12.97 8.35
C TYR A 122 -10.04 12.17 9.51
N ALA A 123 -10.93 12.78 10.31
CA ALA A 123 -11.58 12.13 11.44
C ALA A 123 -12.41 10.90 11.02
N VAL A 124 -13.16 11.01 9.92
CA VAL A 124 -13.93 9.87 9.36
C VAL A 124 -13.01 8.74 8.93
N SER A 125 -11.89 9.07 8.26
CA SER A 125 -10.92 8.07 7.81
C SER A 125 -10.30 7.33 9.00
N GLN A 126 -9.90 8.04 10.04
CA GLN A 126 -9.33 7.44 11.25
C GLN A 126 -10.33 6.51 11.95
N GLU A 127 -11.59 6.92 12.05
CA GLU A 127 -12.62 6.08 12.66
C GLU A 127 -12.92 4.82 11.84
N ILE A 128 -12.94 4.93 10.50
CA ILE A 128 -13.09 3.76 9.60
C ILE A 128 -11.91 2.79 9.81
N MET A 129 -10.68 3.29 9.83
CA MET A 129 -9.49 2.47 10.05
C MET A 129 -9.56 1.74 11.40
N ARG A 130 -9.95 2.45 12.47
CA ARG A 130 -10.16 1.86 13.79
C ARG A 130 -11.20 0.74 13.79
N ILE A 131 -12.33 0.95 13.11
CA ILE A 131 -13.40 -0.05 13.00
C ILE A 131 -12.91 -1.27 12.21
N LEU A 132 -12.21 -1.07 11.09
CA LEU A 132 -11.70 -2.17 10.27
C LEU A 132 -10.61 -2.97 10.99
N GLN A 133 -9.73 -2.31 11.73
CA GLN A 133 -8.71 -2.99 12.55
C GLN A 133 -9.38 -3.87 13.62
N LYS A 134 -10.35 -3.33 14.33
CA LYS A 134 -11.09 -4.10 15.33
C LYS A 134 -11.90 -5.26 14.71
N TYR A 135 -12.41 -5.05 13.50
CA TYR A 135 -13.10 -6.11 12.76
C TYR A 135 -12.19 -7.30 12.44
N GLU A 136 -10.93 -7.05 12.02
CA GLU A 136 -9.99 -8.14 11.76
C GLU A 136 -9.64 -8.95 13.02
N GLU A 137 -9.54 -8.29 14.18
CA GLU A 137 -9.41 -8.98 15.47
C GLU A 137 -10.62 -9.86 15.78
N LEU A 138 -11.82 -9.28 15.68
CA LEU A 138 -13.07 -9.99 15.96
C LEU A 138 -13.32 -11.13 14.97
N ARG A 139 -12.96 -10.96 13.71
CA ARG A 139 -13.08 -12.00 12.67
C ARG A 139 -12.33 -13.27 13.05
N ARG A 140 -11.11 -13.13 13.60
CA ARG A 140 -10.31 -14.27 14.08
C ARG A 140 -10.99 -14.96 15.28
N ILE A 141 -11.55 -14.20 16.19
CA ILE A 141 -12.27 -14.71 17.34
C ILE A 141 -13.55 -15.46 16.90
N VAL A 142 -14.35 -14.83 16.04
CA VAL A 142 -15.59 -15.39 15.48
C VAL A 142 -15.34 -16.71 14.74
N ALA A 143 -14.21 -16.82 14.03
CA ALA A 143 -13.84 -18.04 13.32
C ALA A 143 -13.63 -19.24 14.28
N VAL A 144 -13.30 -19.00 15.55
CA VAL A 144 -13.03 -20.04 16.55
C VAL A 144 -14.24 -20.33 17.41
N ILE A 145 -14.91 -19.29 17.94
CA ILE A 145 -15.98 -19.46 18.95
C ILE A 145 -17.38 -19.11 18.44
N GLY A 146 -17.50 -18.55 17.25
CA GLY A 146 -18.78 -18.10 16.69
C GLY A 146 -19.17 -16.66 17.09
N ILE A 147 -20.11 -16.09 16.35
CA ILE A 147 -20.55 -14.69 16.54
C ILE A 147 -21.40 -14.52 17.79
N ASP A 148 -22.06 -15.58 18.24
CA ASP A 148 -23.02 -15.55 19.36
C ASP A 148 -22.32 -15.40 20.72
N GLU A 149 -21.04 -15.75 20.78
CA GLU A 149 -20.21 -15.61 21.98
C GLU A 149 -19.60 -14.19 22.12
N LEU A 150 -19.77 -13.33 21.12
CA LEU A 150 -19.31 -11.95 21.23
C LEU A 150 -20.19 -11.12 22.19
N SER A 151 -19.55 -10.15 22.85
CA SER A 151 -20.29 -9.12 23.58
C SER A 151 -21.26 -8.38 22.67
N GLN A 152 -22.35 -7.82 23.23
CA GLN A 152 -23.30 -7.03 22.42
C GLN A 152 -22.63 -5.85 21.71
N ALA A 153 -21.65 -5.21 22.34
CA ALA A 153 -20.89 -4.11 21.75
C ALA A 153 -20.06 -4.58 20.55
N ASP A 154 -19.33 -5.70 20.71
CA ASP A 154 -18.49 -6.27 19.65
C ASP A 154 -19.34 -6.81 18.49
N ARG A 155 -20.48 -7.42 18.77
CA ARG A 155 -21.42 -7.87 17.75
C ARG A 155 -21.95 -6.70 16.91
N THR A 156 -22.27 -5.58 17.57
CA THR A 156 -22.72 -4.36 16.89
C THR A 156 -21.62 -3.79 16.01
N LEU A 157 -20.39 -3.70 16.54
CA LEU A 157 -19.21 -3.22 15.79
C LEU A 157 -18.92 -4.13 14.59
N TYR A 158 -18.93 -5.44 14.78
CA TYR A 158 -18.74 -6.44 13.72
C TYR A 158 -19.75 -6.26 12.57
N GLY A 159 -21.02 -6.06 12.90
CA GLY A 159 -22.07 -5.80 11.92
C GLY A 159 -21.89 -4.47 11.17
N ARG A 160 -21.44 -3.42 11.86
CA ARG A 160 -21.12 -2.11 11.24
C ARG A 160 -19.93 -2.22 10.30
N ALA A 161 -18.86 -2.89 10.74
CA ALA A 161 -17.65 -3.10 9.93
C ALA A 161 -17.94 -3.87 8.64
N ARG A 162 -18.77 -4.91 8.69
CA ARG A 162 -19.21 -5.62 7.47
C ARG A 162 -19.93 -4.71 6.48
N LYS A 163 -20.79 -3.83 6.97
CA LYS A 163 -21.49 -2.86 6.11
C LYS A 163 -20.52 -1.86 5.49
N LEU A 164 -19.57 -1.34 6.27
CA LEU A 164 -18.50 -0.46 5.77
C LEU A 164 -17.63 -1.16 4.72
N GLN A 165 -17.21 -2.39 5.00
CA GLN A 165 -16.43 -3.18 4.05
C GLN A 165 -17.17 -3.39 2.73
N ASN A 166 -18.43 -3.79 2.78
CA ASN A 166 -19.24 -3.98 1.58
C ASN A 166 -19.45 -2.67 0.81
N PHE A 167 -19.59 -1.55 1.51
CA PHE A 167 -19.72 -0.24 0.87
C PHE A 167 -18.42 0.19 0.16
N LEU A 168 -17.28 -0.01 0.81
CA LEU A 168 -15.97 0.37 0.28
C LEU A 168 -15.46 -0.56 -0.84
N THR A 169 -16.03 -1.75 -0.98
CA THR A 169 -15.63 -2.76 -1.96
C THR A 169 -16.69 -2.98 -3.04
N GLN A 170 -17.45 -1.94 -3.36
CA GLN A 170 -18.39 -2.01 -4.48
C GLN A 170 -17.62 -2.05 -5.81
N PRO A 171 -18.04 -2.90 -6.76
CA PRO A 171 -17.48 -2.88 -8.10
C PRO A 171 -17.60 -1.48 -8.73
N PHE A 172 -16.60 -1.08 -9.49
CA PHE A 172 -16.68 0.15 -10.26
C PHE A 172 -17.92 0.11 -11.17
N PHE A 173 -18.58 1.23 -11.36
CA PHE A 173 -19.80 1.38 -12.19
C PHE A 173 -21.08 0.71 -11.63
N VAL A 174 -21.18 0.53 -10.32
CA VAL A 174 -22.42 0.02 -9.69
C VAL A 174 -23.53 1.07 -9.69
N ALA A 175 -23.16 2.35 -9.71
CA ALA A 175 -24.07 3.48 -9.84
C ALA A 175 -23.66 4.32 -11.06
N GLU A 176 -24.54 4.40 -12.04
CA GLU A 176 -24.48 5.34 -13.15
C GLU A 176 -25.21 6.65 -12.79
#